data_63ade0e8c67093346a5cf825b7689cb9
#
_entry.id   63ade0e8c67093346a5cf825b7689cb9
#
_cell.length_a   1.000
_cell.length_b   1.000
_cell.length_c   1.000
_cell.angle_alpha   90.00
_cell.angle_beta   90.00
_cell.angle_gamma   90.00
#
_symmetry.space_group_name_H-M   'P 1'
#
loop_
_entity.id
_entity.type
_entity.pdbx_description
1 polymer ?
#
loop_
_entity_poly.entity_id
_entity_poly.type
_entity_poly.pdbx_seq_one_letter_code
_entity_poly.pdbx_strand_id
1 'polypeptide(L)'
;SRRQRQRCIRDRDILRDEWGFDGVVVSDWGGVHNTEQAIHNGMDLEFGSWTNGLSAGTRNAYDNYYLAFPYLKLIKEGKVGTKELDEKVSNVLRLIFRTSMDPNKPFGSLGSPEHGQAGRKIGEEGIVLLQNNNNVLPIDLNKAKKIAVIGENAIKMMTVGGGSSSLKVKYEVSPLDGLKNRVGSQAEVVYARGYVGDPTGEYNGV
;
A
#
# COMPACT_ATOMS: atom_id res chain seq x y z
N SER A 1 -9.04 -16.28 -18.53
CA SER A 1 -9.60 -15.01 -19.04
C SER A 1 -8.49 -14.08 -19.55
N ARG A 2 -8.80 -13.02 -20.34
CA ARG A 2 -7.82 -12.07 -20.85
C ARG A 2 -6.99 -11.41 -19.73
N ARG A 3 -7.57 -11.14 -18.56
CA ARG A 3 -6.87 -10.55 -17.41
C ARG A 3 -5.81 -11.48 -16.80
N GLN A 4 -6.01 -12.79 -16.84
CA GLN A 4 -5.04 -13.78 -16.34
C GLN A 4 -3.87 -13.94 -17.30
N ARG A 5 -4.09 -13.97 -18.64
CA ARG A 5 -2.99 -13.95 -19.62
C ARG A 5 -2.09 -12.73 -19.48
N GLN A 6 -2.65 -11.55 -19.17
CA GLN A 6 -1.86 -10.32 -18.98
C GLN A 6 -0.99 -10.34 -17.71
N ARG A 7 -1.36 -11.10 -16.67
CA ARG A 7 -0.50 -11.30 -15.49
C ARG A 7 0.65 -12.25 -15.77
N CYS A 8 0.39 -13.34 -16.49
CA CYS A 8 1.42 -14.30 -16.91
C CYS A 8 2.56 -13.66 -17.71
N ILE A 9 2.23 -12.85 -18.69
CA ILE A 9 3.19 -12.14 -19.52
C ILE A 9 4.03 -11.15 -18.68
N ARG A 10 3.44 -10.51 -17.68
CA ARG A 10 4.15 -9.55 -16.83
C ARG A 10 5.11 -10.20 -15.83
N ASP A 11 4.68 -11.29 -15.18
CA ASP A 11 5.43 -11.82 -14.04
C ASP A 11 6.60 -12.73 -14.49
N ARG A 12 6.48 -13.48 -15.57
CA ARG A 12 7.57 -14.30 -16.10
C ARG A 12 8.29 -13.64 -17.27
N ASP A 13 7.60 -13.44 -18.37
CA ASP A 13 8.25 -13.02 -19.62
C ASP A 13 8.90 -11.63 -19.49
N ILE A 14 8.19 -10.63 -18.92
CA ILE A 14 8.72 -9.28 -18.77
C ILE A 14 9.59 -9.17 -17.53
N LEU A 15 9.02 -9.47 -16.34
CA LEU A 15 9.70 -9.21 -15.08
C LEU A 15 10.96 -10.06 -14.91
N ARG A 16 10.87 -11.38 -15.15
CA ARG A 16 11.99 -12.28 -14.92
C ARG A 16 12.91 -12.40 -16.12
N ASP A 17 12.34 -12.64 -17.32
CA ASP A 17 13.14 -12.96 -18.48
C ASP A 17 13.69 -11.69 -19.15
N GLU A 18 12.88 -10.66 -19.35
CA GLU A 18 13.29 -9.41 -19.99
C GLU A 18 14.04 -8.47 -19.03
N TRP A 19 13.53 -8.27 -17.80
CA TRP A 19 14.14 -7.36 -16.83
C TRP A 19 15.14 -8.02 -15.88
N GLY A 20 15.25 -9.35 -15.91
CA GLY A 20 16.20 -10.09 -15.08
C GLY A 20 15.90 -10.05 -13.58
N PHE A 21 14.63 -9.87 -13.18
CA PHE A 21 14.25 -9.81 -11.78
C PHE A 21 14.42 -11.18 -11.11
N ASP A 22 15.28 -11.27 -10.12
CA ASP A 22 15.61 -12.49 -9.38
C ASP A 22 15.03 -12.54 -7.94
N GLY A 23 14.15 -11.60 -7.62
CA GLY A 23 13.47 -11.54 -6.32
C GLY A 23 12.22 -12.41 -6.24
N VAL A 24 11.44 -12.23 -5.18
CA VAL A 24 10.20 -12.96 -4.89
C VAL A 24 9.00 -12.21 -5.44
N VAL A 25 8.14 -12.90 -6.17
CA VAL A 25 6.83 -12.39 -6.62
C VAL A 25 5.76 -12.89 -5.65
N VAL A 26 5.07 -11.96 -5.03
CA VAL A 26 4.02 -12.23 -4.04
C VAL A 26 2.67 -11.79 -4.60
N SER A 27 1.63 -12.59 -4.38
CA SER A 27 0.28 -12.17 -4.77
C SER A 27 -0.24 -11.07 -3.85
N ASP A 28 -1.16 -10.27 -4.34
CA ASP A 28 -2.09 -9.56 -3.48
C ASP A 28 -3.06 -10.55 -2.81
N TRP A 29 -3.74 -10.13 -1.73
CA TRP A 29 -4.74 -10.93 -1.05
C TRP A 29 -5.85 -11.37 -2.04
N GLY A 30 -6.03 -12.69 -2.19
CA GLY A 30 -6.97 -13.26 -3.15
C GLY A 30 -6.62 -12.99 -4.62
N GLY A 31 -5.41 -12.60 -4.93
CA GLY A 31 -4.95 -12.30 -6.29
C GLY A 31 -4.71 -13.52 -7.16
N VAL A 32 -4.59 -14.71 -6.58
CA VAL A 32 -4.45 -15.98 -7.29
C VAL A 32 -5.84 -16.59 -7.55
N HIS A 33 -6.07 -17.09 -8.75
CA HIS A 33 -7.38 -17.64 -9.14
C HIS A 33 -7.28 -19.00 -9.85
N ASN A 34 -6.07 -19.52 -10.07
CA ASN A 34 -5.84 -20.80 -10.73
C ASN A 34 -4.48 -21.37 -10.36
N THR A 35 -4.46 -22.63 -9.93
CA THR A 35 -3.25 -23.33 -9.47
C THR A 35 -2.22 -23.49 -10.59
N GLU A 36 -2.60 -24.01 -11.75
CA GLU A 36 -1.64 -24.27 -12.86
C GLU A 36 -1.01 -22.98 -13.37
N GLN A 37 -1.81 -21.92 -13.49
CA GLN A 37 -1.27 -20.62 -13.89
C GLN A 37 -0.32 -20.03 -12.83
N ALA A 38 -0.63 -20.15 -11.55
CA ALA A 38 0.26 -19.69 -10.48
C ALA A 38 1.56 -20.49 -10.43
N ILE A 39 1.52 -21.80 -10.77
CA ILE A 39 2.71 -22.64 -10.88
C ILE A 39 3.64 -22.13 -11.99
N HIS A 40 3.10 -21.96 -13.20
CA HIS A 40 3.94 -21.76 -14.40
C HIS A 40 4.32 -20.29 -14.65
N ASN A 41 3.62 -19.32 -14.05
CA ASN A 41 3.78 -17.90 -14.37
C ASN A 41 4.67 -17.11 -13.43
N GLY A 42 5.49 -17.78 -12.61
CA GLY A 42 6.51 -17.11 -11.81
C GLY A 42 6.05 -16.55 -10.48
N MET A 43 4.83 -16.83 -10.01
CA MET A 43 4.36 -16.53 -8.67
C MET A 43 5.12 -17.40 -7.66
N ASP A 44 5.76 -16.81 -6.64
CA ASP A 44 6.50 -17.54 -5.63
C ASP A 44 5.72 -17.76 -4.34
N LEU A 45 5.00 -16.73 -3.87
CA LEU A 45 4.20 -16.77 -2.66
C LEU A 45 2.77 -16.31 -2.92
N GLU A 46 1.81 -17.05 -2.39
CA GLU A 46 0.41 -16.70 -2.42
C GLU A 46 -0.04 -16.15 -1.07
N PHE A 47 -0.59 -14.94 -1.08
CA PHE A 47 -1.46 -14.47 -0.03
C PHE A 47 -2.90 -14.81 -0.40
N GLY A 48 -3.43 -15.86 0.22
CA GLY A 48 -4.79 -16.29 -0.02
C GLY A 48 -5.82 -15.38 0.65
N SER A 49 -7.09 -15.66 0.35
CA SER A 49 -8.23 -14.96 0.93
C SER A 49 -9.42 -15.91 1.07
N TRP A 50 -10.53 -15.40 1.54
CA TRP A 50 -11.78 -16.14 1.64
C TRP A 50 -12.35 -16.59 0.28
N THR A 51 -11.81 -16.09 -0.84
CA THR A 51 -12.38 -16.29 -2.17
C THR A 51 -12.15 -17.67 -2.77
N ASN A 52 -11.20 -18.46 -2.25
CA ASN A 52 -10.92 -19.83 -2.73
C ASN A 52 -11.53 -20.92 -1.84
N GLY A 53 -12.71 -20.67 -1.32
CA GLY A 53 -13.48 -21.66 -0.53
C GLY A 53 -13.11 -21.69 0.94
N LEU A 54 -12.38 -20.71 1.44
CA LEU A 54 -12.06 -20.57 2.85
C LEU A 54 -13.24 -19.99 3.63
N SER A 55 -13.38 -20.44 4.87
CA SER A 55 -14.34 -19.89 5.83
C SER A 55 -13.60 -19.26 7.00
N ALA A 56 -14.10 -18.15 7.52
CA ALA A 56 -13.58 -17.53 8.73
C ALA A 56 -13.62 -18.54 9.89
N GLY A 57 -12.50 -18.66 10.63
CA GLY A 57 -12.39 -19.59 11.73
C GLY A 57 -12.04 -21.04 11.37
N THR A 58 -11.82 -21.36 10.11
CA THR A 58 -11.32 -22.67 9.68
C THR A 58 -9.89 -22.89 10.16
N ARG A 59 -9.63 -24.03 10.80
CA ARG A 59 -8.35 -24.34 11.45
C ARG A 59 -7.15 -24.39 10.50
N ASN A 60 -7.36 -24.88 9.26
CA ASN A 60 -6.32 -25.01 8.23
C ASN A 60 -6.73 -24.25 6.97
N ALA A 61 -7.04 -22.98 7.13
CA ALA A 61 -7.44 -22.12 6.02
C ALA A 61 -6.42 -22.08 4.87
N TYR A 62 -5.14 -22.14 5.20
CA TYR A 62 -4.02 -22.09 4.25
C TYR A 62 -3.93 -23.31 3.33
N ASP A 63 -4.40 -24.48 3.80
CA ASP A 63 -4.31 -25.73 3.04
C ASP A 63 -5.07 -25.68 1.71
N ASN A 64 -6.10 -24.84 1.63
CA ASN A 64 -6.93 -24.71 0.43
C ASN A 64 -6.47 -23.61 -0.54
N TYR A 65 -5.36 -22.91 -0.26
CA TYR A 65 -4.80 -21.96 -1.20
C TYR A 65 -4.31 -22.65 -2.46
N TYR A 66 -4.28 -21.93 -3.57
CA TYR A 66 -3.95 -22.49 -4.88
C TYR A 66 -2.54 -23.08 -4.94
N LEU A 67 -1.58 -22.48 -4.25
CA LEU A 67 -0.20 -22.99 -4.15
C LEU A 67 0.02 -23.93 -2.93
N ALA A 68 -1.03 -24.36 -2.24
CA ALA A 68 -0.96 -25.33 -1.14
C ALA A 68 -1.41 -26.74 -1.58
N PHE A 69 -2.42 -27.33 -0.95
CA PHE A 69 -2.88 -28.69 -1.30
C PHE A 69 -3.30 -28.87 -2.76
N PRO A 70 -3.94 -27.91 -3.45
CA PRO A 70 -4.20 -28.05 -4.87
C PRO A 70 -2.93 -28.27 -5.70
N TYR A 71 -1.84 -27.56 -5.39
CA TYR A 71 -0.55 -27.78 -6.05
C TYR A 71 0.05 -29.15 -5.68
N LEU A 72 0.08 -29.48 -4.38
CA LEU A 72 0.57 -30.78 -3.93
C LEU A 72 -0.18 -31.95 -4.56
N LYS A 73 -1.49 -31.80 -4.78
CA LYS A 73 -2.30 -32.80 -5.47
C LYS A 73 -1.85 -33.00 -6.92
N LEU A 74 -1.59 -31.93 -7.66
CA LEU A 74 -1.10 -32.01 -9.04
C LEU A 74 0.27 -32.69 -9.14
N ILE A 75 1.17 -32.45 -8.17
CA ILE A 75 2.46 -33.15 -8.07
C ILE A 75 2.24 -34.64 -7.84
N LYS A 76 1.41 -35.01 -6.83
CA LYS A 76 1.13 -36.43 -6.51
C LYS A 76 0.45 -37.19 -7.65
N GLU A 77 -0.34 -36.51 -8.45
CA GLU A 77 -0.99 -37.08 -9.64
C GLU A 77 -0.07 -37.12 -10.86
N GLY A 78 1.17 -36.64 -10.74
CA GLY A 78 2.14 -36.58 -11.85
C GLY A 78 1.79 -35.59 -12.97
N LYS A 79 0.85 -34.65 -12.70
CA LYS A 79 0.41 -33.65 -13.69
C LYS A 79 1.39 -32.49 -13.83
N VAL A 80 2.11 -32.17 -12.76
CA VAL A 80 3.19 -31.18 -12.73
C VAL A 80 4.40 -31.75 -12.01
N GLY A 81 5.58 -31.30 -12.40
CA GLY A 81 6.84 -31.66 -11.74
C GLY A 81 7.14 -30.80 -10.52
N THR A 82 8.32 -31.01 -9.92
CA THR A 82 8.80 -30.22 -8.77
C THR A 82 9.69 -29.06 -9.19
N LYS A 83 10.04 -28.93 -10.46
CA LYS A 83 10.96 -27.89 -10.94
C LYS A 83 10.51 -26.49 -10.55
N GLU A 84 9.25 -26.15 -10.83
CA GLU A 84 8.70 -24.83 -10.51
C GLU A 84 8.60 -24.62 -8.99
N LEU A 85 8.39 -25.68 -8.20
CA LEU A 85 8.42 -25.59 -6.74
C LEU A 85 9.83 -25.27 -6.25
N ASP A 86 10.85 -25.95 -6.78
CA ASP A 86 12.25 -25.70 -6.44
C ASP A 86 12.67 -24.27 -6.81
N GLU A 87 12.22 -23.74 -7.94
CA GLU A 87 12.43 -22.34 -8.35
C GLU A 87 11.82 -21.37 -7.33
N LYS A 88 10.56 -21.58 -6.92
CA LYS A 88 9.87 -20.75 -5.93
C LYS A 88 10.58 -20.78 -4.56
N VAL A 89 10.92 -21.97 -4.10
CA VAL A 89 11.68 -22.15 -2.85
C VAL A 89 13.02 -21.44 -2.92
N SER A 90 13.75 -21.58 -4.03
CA SER A 90 15.04 -20.91 -4.25
C SER A 90 14.91 -19.39 -4.20
N ASN A 91 13.87 -18.82 -4.80
CA ASN A 91 13.62 -17.39 -4.76
C ASN A 91 13.33 -16.91 -3.33
N VAL A 92 12.50 -17.62 -2.57
CA VAL A 92 12.19 -17.30 -1.17
C VAL A 92 13.44 -17.42 -0.29
N LEU A 93 14.23 -18.47 -0.43
CA LEU A 93 15.48 -18.64 0.30
C LEU A 93 16.47 -17.53 -0.03
N ARG A 94 16.61 -17.15 -1.30
CA ARG A 94 17.45 -16.03 -1.73
C ARG A 94 17.03 -14.73 -1.06
N LEU A 95 15.72 -14.44 -0.96
CA LEU A 95 15.20 -13.28 -0.24
C LEU A 95 15.61 -13.32 1.24
N ILE A 96 15.43 -14.47 1.90
CA ILE A 96 15.79 -14.66 3.31
C ILE A 96 17.28 -14.42 3.54
N PHE A 97 18.15 -15.02 2.70
CA PHE A 97 19.59 -14.84 2.81
C PHE A 97 20.03 -13.39 2.55
N ARG A 98 19.41 -12.72 1.59
CA ARG A 98 19.72 -11.30 1.26
C ARG A 98 19.18 -10.30 2.27
N THR A 99 18.25 -10.69 3.12
CA THR A 99 17.59 -9.78 4.07
C THR A 99 17.76 -10.23 5.52
N SER A 100 16.98 -11.20 5.96
CA SER A 100 16.91 -11.58 7.38
C SER A 100 18.20 -12.19 7.90
N MET A 101 18.93 -12.91 7.05
CA MET A 101 20.16 -13.61 7.40
C MET A 101 21.43 -12.86 7.00
N ASP A 102 21.33 -11.70 6.37
CA ASP A 102 22.51 -10.87 6.10
C ASP A 102 23.01 -10.23 7.40
N PRO A 103 24.22 -10.59 7.90
CA PRO A 103 24.77 -10.04 9.13
C PRO A 103 25.13 -8.55 9.01
N ASN A 104 25.29 -8.05 7.78
CA ASN A 104 25.69 -6.67 7.50
C ASN A 104 24.51 -5.78 7.14
N LYS A 105 23.27 -6.30 7.16
CA LYS A 105 22.12 -5.48 6.81
C LYS A 105 21.98 -4.29 7.75
N PRO A 106 21.80 -3.08 7.23
CA PRO A 106 21.56 -1.93 8.08
C PRO A 106 20.18 -2.05 8.75
N PHE A 107 20.12 -1.72 10.03
CA PHE A 107 18.83 -1.47 10.68
C PHE A 107 18.37 -0.07 10.32
N GLY A 108 17.19 0.04 9.73
CA GLY A 108 16.55 1.33 9.50
C GLY A 108 16.09 1.99 10.80
N SER A 109 15.56 3.20 10.69
CA SER A 109 14.90 3.90 11.79
C SER A 109 13.37 3.80 11.64
N LEU A 110 12.65 3.90 12.74
CA LEU A 110 11.20 3.88 12.76
C LEU A 110 10.66 5.25 13.17
N GLY A 111 9.95 5.91 12.25
CA GLY A 111 9.25 7.17 12.52
C GLY A 111 10.20 8.26 13.03
N SER A 112 11.37 8.43 12.40
CA SER A 112 12.33 9.50 12.71
C SER A 112 11.82 10.86 12.21
N PRO A 113 12.41 11.98 12.68
CA PRO A 113 12.09 13.32 12.16
C PRO A 113 12.31 13.43 10.64
N GLU A 114 13.34 12.76 10.11
CA GLU A 114 13.65 12.72 8.68
C GLU A 114 12.55 12.03 7.89
N HIS A 115 11.92 10.96 8.42
CA HIS A 115 10.76 10.31 7.81
C HIS A 115 9.57 11.27 7.74
N GLY A 116 9.35 12.09 8.80
CA GLY A 116 8.31 13.13 8.78
C GLY A 116 8.58 14.19 7.71
N GLN A 117 9.83 14.62 7.56
CA GLN A 117 10.23 15.58 6.51
C GLN A 117 10.05 14.98 5.10
N ALA A 118 10.46 13.72 4.92
CA ALA A 118 10.29 13.02 3.64
C ALA A 118 8.79 12.88 3.28
N GLY A 119 7.95 12.47 4.25
CA GLY A 119 6.51 12.38 4.05
C GLY A 119 5.88 13.74 3.68
N ARG A 120 6.30 14.81 4.34
CA ARG A 120 5.89 16.17 3.99
C ARG A 120 6.30 16.54 2.56
N LYS A 121 7.55 16.31 2.19
CA LYS A 121 8.06 16.62 0.84
C LYS A 121 7.29 15.85 -0.24
N ILE A 122 7.03 14.57 -0.02
CA ILE A 122 6.21 13.74 -0.95
C ILE A 122 4.81 14.35 -1.09
N GLY A 123 4.18 14.76 0.02
CA GLY A 123 2.88 15.41 -0.01
C GLY A 123 2.91 16.74 -0.77
N GLU A 124 3.91 17.58 -0.55
CA GLU A 124 4.08 18.85 -1.25
C GLU A 124 4.27 18.66 -2.76
N GLU A 125 5.07 17.68 -3.18
CA GLU A 125 5.31 17.36 -4.60
C GLU A 125 4.11 16.67 -5.27
N GLY A 126 3.26 16.00 -4.50
CA GLY A 126 2.04 15.36 -4.98
C GLY A 126 0.86 16.29 -5.23
N ILE A 127 0.90 17.54 -4.73
CA ILE A 127 -0.18 18.51 -4.88
C ILE A 127 -0.12 19.16 -6.27
N VAL A 128 -1.22 19.04 -7.01
CA VAL A 128 -1.37 19.64 -8.33
C VAL A 128 -2.31 20.82 -8.28
N LEU A 129 -1.82 22.01 -8.62
CA LEU A 129 -2.62 23.22 -8.72
C LEU A 129 -3.33 23.26 -10.07
N LEU A 130 -4.62 22.89 -10.10
CA LEU A 130 -5.40 22.79 -11.33
C LEU A 130 -5.79 24.17 -11.91
N GLN A 131 -5.96 25.17 -11.06
CA GLN A 131 -6.37 26.51 -11.47
C GLN A 131 -5.90 27.56 -10.45
N ASN A 132 -5.42 28.69 -10.93
CA ASN A 132 -5.01 29.81 -10.09
C ASN A 132 -5.36 31.16 -10.78
N ASN A 133 -6.64 31.47 -10.85
CA ASN A 133 -7.11 32.73 -11.46
C ASN A 133 -6.61 33.92 -10.65
N ASN A 134 -6.14 34.93 -11.34
CA ASN A 134 -5.61 36.18 -10.77
C ASN A 134 -4.41 35.99 -9.81
N ASN A 135 -3.73 34.87 -9.91
CA ASN A 135 -2.55 34.53 -9.07
C ASN A 135 -2.84 34.70 -7.56
N VAL A 136 -3.99 34.18 -7.10
CA VAL A 136 -4.38 34.23 -5.68
C VAL A 136 -3.42 33.40 -4.81
N LEU A 137 -2.87 32.34 -5.36
CA LEU A 137 -1.85 31.53 -4.72
C LEU A 137 -0.47 31.79 -5.34
N PRO A 138 0.62 31.78 -4.54
CA PRO A 138 0.64 31.63 -3.07
C PRO A 138 -0.01 32.84 -2.35
N ILE A 139 -0.59 32.60 -1.16
CA ILE A 139 -1.16 33.69 -0.36
C ILE A 139 -0.07 34.66 0.08
N ASP A 140 -0.22 35.93 -0.29
CA ASP A 140 0.68 37.00 0.15
C ASP A 140 0.32 37.42 1.58
N LEU A 141 1.09 36.97 2.58
CA LEU A 141 0.89 37.26 3.99
C LEU A 141 1.15 38.74 4.35
N ASN A 142 1.77 39.54 3.46
CA ASN A 142 1.86 40.98 3.66
C ASN A 142 0.51 41.67 3.47
N LYS A 143 -0.35 41.09 2.63
CA LYS A 143 -1.70 41.59 2.32
C LYS A 143 -2.79 40.87 3.10
N ALA A 144 -2.75 39.55 3.15
CA ALA A 144 -3.74 38.73 3.84
C ALA A 144 -3.46 38.68 5.35
N LYS A 145 -4.19 39.49 6.12
CA LYS A 145 -4.05 39.54 7.59
C LYS A 145 -5.01 38.59 8.31
N LYS A 146 -5.97 38.03 7.59
CA LYS A 146 -6.90 37.03 8.11
C LYS A 146 -7.18 35.96 7.07
N ILE A 147 -7.10 34.70 7.48
CA ILE A 147 -7.38 33.51 6.65
C ILE A 147 -8.52 32.74 7.31
N ALA A 148 -9.61 32.55 6.58
CA ALA A 148 -10.72 31.72 7.03
C ALA A 148 -10.55 30.30 6.50
N VAL A 149 -10.59 29.32 7.40
CA VAL A 149 -10.59 27.88 7.08
C VAL A 149 -11.97 27.33 7.42
N ILE A 150 -12.64 26.76 6.42
CA ILE A 150 -14.03 26.34 6.53
C ILE A 150 -14.14 24.85 6.18
N GLY A 151 -14.88 24.13 7.00
CA GLY A 151 -15.15 22.71 6.77
C GLY A 151 -14.57 21.81 7.86
N GLU A 152 -15.26 20.72 8.17
CA GLU A 152 -14.85 19.81 9.25
C GLU A 152 -13.56 19.04 8.92
N ASN A 153 -13.25 18.81 7.64
CA ASN A 153 -12.01 18.16 7.24
C ASN A 153 -10.75 18.96 7.58
N ALA A 154 -10.91 20.26 7.86
CA ALA A 154 -9.80 21.10 8.31
C ALA A 154 -9.19 20.65 9.64
N ILE A 155 -9.98 20.02 10.50
CA ILE A 155 -9.55 19.56 11.84
C ILE A 155 -9.44 18.04 11.96
N LYS A 156 -9.83 17.29 10.92
CA LYS A 156 -9.76 15.84 10.94
C LYS A 156 -8.34 15.34 10.76
N MET A 157 -7.98 14.36 11.58
CA MET A 157 -6.76 13.60 11.45
C MET A 157 -7.03 12.41 10.51
N MET A 158 -6.37 12.39 9.36
CA MET A 158 -6.66 11.45 8.28
C MET A 158 -5.39 10.83 7.69
N THR A 159 -4.48 10.43 8.56
CA THR A 159 -3.22 9.82 8.14
C THR A 159 -3.43 8.44 7.52
N VAL A 160 -4.56 7.80 7.81
CA VAL A 160 -4.90 6.45 7.33
C VAL A 160 -6.24 6.45 6.60
N GLY A 161 -6.35 5.61 5.58
CA GLY A 161 -7.59 5.41 4.83
C GLY A 161 -8.53 4.36 5.43
N GLY A 162 -8.17 3.78 6.58
CA GLY A 162 -8.92 2.69 7.21
C GLY A 162 -8.56 1.29 6.69
N GLY A 163 -9.26 0.26 7.17
CA GLY A 163 -9.01 -1.13 6.78
C GLY A 163 -7.56 -1.56 7.01
N SER A 164 -6.96 -2.20 6.02
CA SER A 164 -5.58 -2.68 6.08
C SER A 164 -4.53 -1.56 6.13
N SER A 165 -4.89 -0.32 5.82
CA SER A 165 -4.01 0.85 5.93
C SER A 165 -4.09 1.57 7.27
N SER A 166 -4.81 1.01 8.26
CA SER A 166 -4.91 1.59 9.60
C SER A 166 -3.63 1.43 10.39
N LEU A 167 -2.80 2.47 10.38
CA LEU A 167 -1.51 2.51 11.05
C LEU A 167 -1.59 3.35 12.33
N LYS A 168 -0.82 2.95 13.36
CA LYS A 168 -0.56 3.81 14.52
C LYS A 168 0.58 4.76 14.19
N VAL A 169 0.25 6.01 13.96
CA VAL A 169 1.23 7.06 13.69
C VAL A 169 1.70 7.70 15.00
N LYS A 170 2.90 8.27 15.01
CA LYS A 170 3.44 8.97 16.20
C LYS A 170 2.75 10.30 16.44
N TYR A 171 2.37 10.98 15.37
CA TYR A 171 1.69 12.28 15.39
C TYR A 171 0.93 12.46 14.10
N GLU A 172 -0.04 13.34 14.14
CA GLU A 172 -0.77 13.79 12.96
C GLU A 172 -0.82 15.32 12.98
N VAL A 173 -0.92 15.89 11.80
CA VAL A 173 -1.07 17.34 11.64
C VAL A 173 -2.31 17.60 10.82
N SER A 174 -3.33 18.23 11.43
CA SER A 174 -4.52 18.62 10.68
C SER A 174 -4.21 19.73 9.67
N PRO A 175 -4.99 19.88 8.59
CA PRO A 175 -4.84 21.01 7.68
C PRO A 175 -4.87 22.37 8.38
N LEU A 176 -5.73 22.54 9.40
CA LEU A 176 -5.82 23.77 10.19
C LEU A 176 -4.54 24.02 10.98
N ASP A 177 -4.00 23.00 11.66
CA ASP A 177 -2.78 23.14 12.45
C ASP A 177 -1.56 23.37 11.55
N GLY A 178 -1.48 22.68 10.42
CA GLY A 178 -0.46 22.90 9.42
C GLY A 178 -0.45 24.33 8.90
N LEU A 179 -1.63 24.88 8.62
CA LEU A 179 -1.76 26.27 8.18
C LEU A 179 -1.38 27.26 9.28
N LYS A 180 -1.88 27.08 10.52
CA LYS A 180 -1.50 27.89 11.67
C LYS A 180 0.01 27.91 11.92
N ASN A 181 0.61 26.73 11.89
CA ASN A 181 2.07 26.60 12.04
C ASN A 181 2.85 27.31 10.94
N ARG A 182 2.35 27.25 9.70
CA ARG A 182 3.00 27.89 8.56
C ARG A 182 2.88 29.41 8.56
N VAL A 183 1.71 29.92 8.95
CA VAL A 183 1.40 31.34 8.97
C VAL A 183 2.02 32.04 10.21
N GLY A 184 2.07 31.33 11.34
CA GLY A 184 2.57 31.88 12.61
C GLY A 184 1.83 33.15 13.03
N SER A 185 2.55 34.21 13.37
CA SER A 185 1.99 35.48 13.79
C SER A 185 1.72 36.48 12.63
N GLN A 186 1.98 36.09 11.38
CA GLN A 186 1.87 36.97 10.22
C GLN A 186 0.43 37.28 9.84
N ALA A 187 -0.49 36.34 10.09
CA ALA A 187 -1.93 36.51 9.88
C ALA A 187 -2.75 35.72 10.90
N GLU A 188 -3.96 36.18 11.16
CA GLU A 188 -4.94 35.46 11.98
C GLU A 188 -5.55 34.30 11.17
N VAL A 189 -5.53 33.08 11.70
CA VAL A 189 -6.22 31.93 11.12
C VAL A 189 -7.48 31.64 11.93
N VAL A 190 -8.64 31.87 11.34
CA VAL A 190 -9.96 31.58 11.95
C VAL A 190 -10.53 30.30 11.35
N TYR A 191 -11.20 29.54 12.19
CA TYR A 191 -11.87 28.31 11.77
C TYR A 191 -13.38 28.41 11.92
N ALA A 192 -14.11 27.93 10.95
CA ALA A 192 -15.55 27.71 11.02
C ALA A 192 -15.91 26.34 10.46
N ARG A 193 -16.77 25.59 11.14
CA ARG A 193 -17.19 24.26 10.70
C ARG A 193 -17.90 24.31 9.34
N GLY A 194 -18.73 25.34 9.13
CA GLY A 194 -19.42 25.60 7.86
C GLY A 194 -20.56 24.63 7.57
N TYR A 195 -20.28 23.34 7.62
CA TYR A 195 -21.28 22.28 7.44
C TYR A 195 -21.03 21.15 8.45
N VAL A 196 -22.05 20.33 8.64
CA VAL A 196 -21.96 19.10 9.43
C VAL A 196 -22.11 17.94 8.46
N GLY A 197 -21.07 17.14 8.34
CA GLY A 197 -21.15 15.86 7.63
C GLY A 197 -22.01 14.86 8.41
N ASP A 198 -22.21 13.68 7.86
CA ASP A 198 -22.91 12.61 8.57
C ASP A 198 -22.13 12.24 9.85
N PRO A 199 -22.68 12.50 11.06
CA PRO A 199 -21.99 12.18 12.30
C PRO A 199 -21.84 10.66 12.53
N THR A 200 -22.61 9.85 11.79
CA THR A 200 -22.59 8.38 11.86
C THR A 200 -21.86 7.76 10.68
N GLY A 201 -21.50 8.55 9.69
CA GLY A 201 -20.74 8.10 8.52
C GLY A 201 -19.37 7.60 8.95
N GLU A 202 -19.13 6.29 8.81
CA GLU A 202 -17.78 5.78 8.90
C GLU A 202 -16.97 6.40 7.77
N TYR A 203 -15.83 6.97 8.12
CA TYR A 203 -14.93 7.62 7.15
C TYR A 203 -14.30 6.63 6.17
N ASN A 204 -14.47 5.36 6.44
CA ASN A 204 -14.02 4.23 5.66
C ASN A 204 -15.15 3.74 4.77
N GLY A 205 -15.55 4.54 3.81
CA GLY A 205 -16.49 4.13 2.76
C GLY A 205 -15.90 3.04 1.86
N VAL A 206 -15.55 1.90 2.45
CA VAL A 206 -15.22 0.66 1.76
C VAL A 206 -15.98 -0.47 2.43
#